data_f96e1cf47929c37fea51adfc345b547a
#
_entry.id   f96e1cf47929c37fea51adfc345b547a
#
_cell.length_a   1.000
_cell.length_b   1.000
_cell.length_c   1.000
_cell.angle_alpha   90.00
_cell.angle_beta   90.00
_cell.angle_gamma   90.00
#
_symmetry.space_group_name_H-M   'P 1'
#
loop_
_entity.id
_entity.type
_entity.pdbx_description
1 polymer ?
#
loop_
_entity_poly.entity_id
_entity_poly.type
_entity_poly.pdbx_seq_one_letter_code
_entity_poly.pdbx_strand_id
1 'polypeptide(L)'
;MKTPFVINIGRQLGSGGSAIGRLLAEAMDAKYYDKEILHLAAKESGFTPEVFARHDERKGFFHSLLGAVTPALNVGGGDFYGSAVSDEKLFHLQAEAIQHAAQEHPCIFVGRCADYVLRQHPRHMNVFITADPADRIKRICENMQVSEAEAEKLMTQGDTHRAAYYNFYTAGHWGAASTYHLCINTSVCGIEGAVEIIKDFARRKFGLEL
;
A
#
# COMPACT_ATOMS: atom_id res chain seq x y z
N MET A 1 -25.65 -1.08 -13.76
CA MET A 1 -24.22 -0.73 -13.98
C MET A 1 -23.36 -1.94 -13.59
N LYS A 2 -22.25 -2.21 -14.31
CA LYS A 2 -21.32 -3.27 -13.89
C LYS A 2 -20.58 -2.81 -12.62
N THR A 3 -20.44 -3.68 -11.62
CA THR A 3 -19.64 -3.40 -10.41
C THR A 3 -18.23 -2.96 -10.81
N PRO A 4 -17.68 -1.87 -10.23
CA PRO A 4 -16.31 -1.45 -10.48
C PRO A 4 -15.31 -2.58 -10.21
N PHE A 5 -14.18 -2.63 -10.89
CA PHE A 5 -13.11 -3.57 -10.56
C PHE A 5 -12.15 -2.97 -9.53
N VAL A 6 -11.49 -3.84 -8.79
CA VAL A 6 -10.43 -3.43 -7.85
C VAL A 6 -9.18 -4.27 -8.05
N ILE A 7 -8.02 -3.63 -8.04
CA ILE A 7 -6.71 -4.29 -8.05
C ILE A 7 -5.98 -3.91 -6.77
N ASN A 8 -5.65 -4.91 -5.97
CA ASN A 8 -4.94 -4.75 -4.70
C ASN A 8 -3.48 -5.16 -4.90
N ILE A 9 -2.54 -4.28 -4.58
CA ILE A 9 -1.10 -4.48 -4.78
C ILE A 9 -0.38 -4.61 -3.45
N GLY A 10 -0.04 -5.84 -3.06
CA GLY A 10 0.97 -6.13 -2.05
C GLY A 10 2.37 -5.93 -2.64
N ARG A 11 3.35 -5.47 -1.84
CA ARG A 11 4.68 -5.17 -2.40
C ARG A 11 5.77 -5.17 -1.34
N GLN A 12 6.93 -5.62 -1.72
CA GLN A 12 8.17 -5.43 -0.99
C GLN A 12 8.68 -3.98 -1.13
N LEU A 13 9.47 -3.49 -0.16
CA LEU A 13 10.09 -2.17 -0.27
C LEU A 13 11.15 -2.18 -1.39
N GLY A 14 11.16 -1.16 -2.22
CA GLY A 14 12.07 -1.06 -3.38
C GLY A 14 11.66 -1.91 -4.59
N SER A 15 10.56 -2.69 -4.54
CA SER A 15 10.10 -3.51 -5.68
C SER A 15 9.42 -2.73 -6.80
N GLY A 16 9.11 -1.44 -6.60
CA GLY A 16 8.42 -0.62 -7.59
C GLY A 16 6.88 -0.67 -7.54
N GLY A 17 6.30 -1.38 -6.56
CA GLY A 17 4.85 -1.58 -6.51
C GLY A 17 4.00 -0.31 -6.47
N SER A 18 4.46 0.79 -5.83
CA SER A 18 3.73 2.07 -5.85
C SER A 18 3.80 2.76 -7.23
N ALA A 19 4.91 2.65 -7.94
CA ALA A 19 5.04 3.16 -9.31
C ALA A 19 4.11 2.39 -10.27
N ILE A 20 4.12 1.05 -10.18
CA ILE A 20 3.20 0.18 -10.94
C ILE A 20 1.74 0.56 -10.66
N GLY A 21 1.37 0.76 -9.40
CA GLY A 21 0.02 1.14 -9.03
C GLY A 21 -0.44 2.45 -9.66
N ARG A 22 0.42 3.46 -9.73
CA ARG A 22 0.13 4.75 -10.38
C ARG A 22 -0.05 4.60 -11.90
N LEU A 23 0.88 3.90 -12.55
CA LEU A 23 0.80 3.64 -14.00
C LEU A 23 -0.44 2.82 -14.37
N LEU A 24 -0.80 1.83 -13.56
CA LEU A 24 -2.04 1.07 -13.77
C LEU A 24 -3.28 1.94 -13.61
N ALA A 25 -3.32 2.81 -12.60
CA ALA A 25 -4.45 3.70 -12.37
C ALA A 25 -4.67 4.65 -13.55
N GLU A 26 -3.59 5.21 -14.09
CA GLU A 26 -3.64 6.05 -15.29
C GLU A 26 -4.06 5.26 -16.52
N ALA A 27 -3.45 4.08 -16.76
CA ALA A 27 -3.72 3.26 -17.95
C ALA A 27 -5.12 2.62 -17.98
N MET A 28 -5.77 2.47 -16.83
CA MET A 28 -7.06 1.79 -16.68
C MET A 28 -8.20 2.73 -16.24
N ASP A 29 -7.97 4.04 -16.23
CA ASP A 29 -8.92 5.05 -15.74
C ASP A 29 -9.49 4.69 -14.36
N ALA A 30 -8.59 4.36 -13.42
CA ALA A 30 -8.92 3.96 -12.07
C ALA A 30 -8.40 4.96 -11.03
N LYS A 31 -9.05 5.03 -9.88
CA LYS A 31 -8.55 5.81 -8.75
C LYS A 31 -7.38 5.09 -8.07
N TYR A 32 -6.32 5.84 -7.79
CA TYR A 32 -5.14 5.34 -7.06
C TYR A 32 -5.25 5.64 -5.57
N TYR A 33 -5.01 4.63 -4.74
CA TYR A 33 -4.99 4.76 -3.29
C TYR A 33 -3.77 4.03 -2.69
N ASP A 34 -2.91 4.79 -2.01
CA ASP A 34 -1.83 4.30 -1.16
C ASP A 34 -2.00 4.95 0.23
N LYS A 35 -1.26 6.00 0.53
CA LYS A 35 -1.43 6.79 1.75
C LYS A 35 -2.71 7.63 1.73
N GLU A 36 -3.18 7.96 0.56
CA GLU A 36 -4.38 8.76 0.31
C GLU A 36 -5.64 8.14 0.95
N ILE A 37 -5.67 6.81 1.11
CA ILE A 37 -6.79 6.12 1.80
C ILE A 37 -6.91 6.55 3.27
N LEU A 38 -5.81 6.93 3.93
CA LEU A 38 -5.85 7.43 5.29
C LEU A 38 -6.54 8.79 5.39
N HIS A 39 -6.35 9.64 4.38
CA HIS A 39 -7.04 10.94 4.30
C HIS A 39 -8.54 10.74 4.03
N LEU A 40 -8.89 9.78 3.21
CA LEU A 40 -10.29 9.43 2.95
C LEU A 40 -10.94 8.90 4.23
N ALA A 41 -10.32 7.95 4.92
CA ALA A 41 -10.81 7.41 6.19
C ALA A 41 -10.95 8.50 7.26
N ALA A 42 -10.00 9.43 7.34
CA ALA A 42 -10.07 10.58 8.24
C ALA A 42 -11.28 11.48 7.92
N LYS A 43 -11.47 11.82 6.65
CA LYS A 43 -12.58 12.65 6.20
C LYS A 43 -13.95 12.01 6.49
N GLU A 44 -14.10 10.73 6.23
CA GLU A 44 -15.36 10.00 6.43
C GLU A 44 -15.68 9.76 7.90
N SER A 45 -14.66 9.54 8.74
CA SER A 45 -14.84 9.27 10.17
C SER A 45 -14.93 10.51 11.05
N GLY A 46 -14.64 11.71 10.50
CA GLY A 46 -14.57 12.96 11.27
C GLY A 46 -13.32 13.09 12.15
N PHE A 47 -12.34 12.15 12.03
CA PHE A 47 -11.03 12.26 12.67
C PHE A 47 -10.08 13.08 11.80
N THR A 48 -9.04 13.64 12.42
CA THR A 48 -8.01 14.33 11.65
C THR A 48 -7.01 13.35 11.01
N PRO A 49 -6.44 13.67 9.83
CA PRO A 49 -5.43 12.82 9.20
C PRO A 49 -4.25 12.48 10.10
N GLU A 50 -3.89 13.38 11.04
CA GLU A 50 -2.79 13.21 11.99
C GLU A 50 -3.03 12.05 12.97
N VAL A 51 -4.28 11.73 13.30
CA VAL A 51 -4.63 10.57 14.14
C VAL A 51 -4.22 9.28 13.44
N PHE A 52 -4.50 9.17 12.15
CA PHE A 52 -4.10 8.00 11.36
C PHE A 52 -2.59 7.95 11.13
N ALA A 53 -1.97 9.11 10.86
CA ALA A 53 -0.53 9.21 10.67
C ALA A 53 0.27 8.80 11.93
N ARG A 54 -0.13 9.29 13.11
CA ARG A 54 0.50 8.95 14.39
C ARG A 54 0.47 7.46 14.71
N HIS A 55 -0.59 6.75 14.35
CA HIS A 55 -0.68 5.29 14.53
C HIS A 55 0.17 4.52 13.52
N ASP A 56 0.27 5.02 12.31
CA ASP A 56 1.21 4.52 11.29
C ASP A 56 2.68 4.74 11.74
N GLU A 57 2.96 5.88 12.38
CA GLU A 57 4.26 6.29 12.90
C GLU A 57 4.67 5.58 14.21
N ARG A 58 3.74 5.29 15.13
CA ARG A 58 4.04 4.60 16.39
C ARG A 58 4.66 3.21 16.19
N LYS A 59 4.51 2.61 15.03
CA LYS A 59 5.20 1.38 14.63
C LYS A 59 6.52 1.62 13.89
N GLY A 60 7.07 2.83 13.95
CA GLY A 60 8.52 3.08 13.82
C GLY A 60 9.10 3.14 12.41
N PHE A 61 8.33 2.91 11.35
CA PHE A 61 8.90 2.87 9.99
C PHE A 61 8.83 4.21 9.25
N PHE A 62 7.73 4.95 9.40
CA PHE A 62 7.57 6.24 8.72
C PHE A 62 8.40 7.37 9.34
N HIS A 63 8.70 7.31 10.64
CA HIS A 63 9.53 8.33 11.28
C HIS A 63 10.98 8.31 10.76
N SER A 64 11.49 7.14 10.40
CA SER A 64 12.83 7.01 9.79
C SER A 64 12.85 7.49 8.34
N LEU A 65 11.72 7.39 7.64
CA LEU A 65 11.61 7.73 6.23
C LEU A 65 11.35 9.23 5.97
N LEU A 66 10.60 9.91 6.86
CA LEU A 66 10.33 11.35 6.78
C LEU A 66 11.33 12.19 7.59
N GLY A 67 11.91 11.63 8.64
CA GLY A 67 12.88 12.33 9.49
C GLY A 67 14.19 12.70 8.79
N ALA A 68 14.49 12.05 7.66
CA ALA A 68 15.67 12.38 6.86
C ALA A 68 15.47 13.61 5.94
N VAL A 69 14.22 14.10 5.77
CA VAL A 69 13.91 15.15 4.77
C VAL A 69 13.44 16.47 5.41
N THR A 70 13.13 16.50 6.71
CA THR A 70 12.72 17.75 7.37
C THR A 70 13.56 18.02 8.61
N PRO A 71 14.51 19.00 8.59
CA PRO A 71 15.08 19.54 9.80
C PRO A 71 14.05 20.43 10.51
N ALA A 72 13.76 20.06 11.74
CA ALA A 72 13.21 20.91 12.81
C ALA A 72 11.87 21.63 12.55
N LEU A 73 10.80 21.00 13.00
CA LEU A 73 9.75 21.74 13.71
C LEU A 73 9.49 21.06 15.04
N ASN A 74 10.32 21.46 16.00
CA ASN A 74 10.12 21.22 17.42
C ASN A 74 9.01 22.19 17.88
N VAL A 75 7.79 21.70 17.96
CA VAL A 75 6.71 22.43 18.66
C VAL A 75 6.28 21.57 19.84
N GLY A 76 6.63 22.13 21.00
CA GLY A 76 6.41 21.54 22.29
C GLY A 76 4.94 21.33 22.66
N GLY A 77 4.77 20.34 23.53
CA GLY A 77 3.88 20.31 24.65
C GLY A 77 2.40 20.61 24.43
N GLY A 78 1.61 19.57 24.58
CA GLY A 78 0.19 19.68 24.82
C GLY A 78 -0.45 18.30 24.93
N ASP A 79 -0.39 17.71 26.12
CA ASP A 79 -1.34 16.68 26.52
C ASP A 79 -2.74 17.24 26.48
N PHE A 80 -3.48 16.95 25.42
CA PHE A 80 -4.90 17.22 25.41
C PHE A 80 -5.67 16.07 24.74
N TYR A 81 -6.42 15.40 25.60
CA TYR A 81 -7.49 14.42 25.38
C TYR A 81 -7.12 13.01 24.96
N GLY A 82 -6.97 12.17 25.98
CA GLY A 82 -7.27 10.79 26.04
C GLY A 82 -8.62 10.41 25.46
N SER A 83 -8.58 9.98 24.23
CA SER A 83 -9.32 8.85 23.72
C SER A 83 -8.35 8.20 22.74
N ALA A 84 -7.57 7.28 23.28
CA ALA A 84 -6.72 6.42 22.44
C ALA A 84 -7.66 5.65 21.52
N VAL A 85 -7.81 6.14 20.29
CA VAL A 85 -8.45 5.39 19.23
C VAL A 85 -7.59 4.14 19.06
N SER A 86 -8.13 2.96 19.35
CA SER A 86 -7.36 1.72 19.27
C SER A 86 -6.91 1.46 17.82
N ASP A 87 -5.78 0.79 17.65
CA ASP A 87 -5.28 0.37 16.33
C ASP A 87 -6.36 -0.39 15.53
N GLU A 88 -7.16 -1.19 16.23
CA GLU A 88 -8.30 -1.92 15.65
C GLU A 88 -9.37 -0.99 15.10
N LYS A 89 -9.74 0.07 15.84
CA LYS A 89 -10.74 1.03 15.37
C LYS A 89 -10.25 1.78 14.14
N LEU A 90 -8.97 2.15 14.09
CA LEU A 90 -8.38 2.80 12.93
C LEU A 90 -8.33 1.86 11.72
N PHE A 91 -8.03 0.58 11.94
CA PHE A 91 -8.12 -0.42 10.88
C PHE A 91 -9.54 -0.55 10.33
N HIS A 92 -10.56 -0.58 11.20
CA HIS A 92 -11.97 -0.64 10.78
C HIS A 92 -12.37 0.57 9.95
N LEU A 93 -12.07 1.80 10.40
CA LEU A 93 -12.36 3.01 9.65
C LEU A 93 -11.67 3.04 8.28
N GLN A 94 -10.41 2.58 8.22
CA GLN A 94 -9.70 2.43 6.96
C GLN A 94 -10.35 1.37 6.05
N ALA A 95 -10.81 0.25 6.63
CA ALA A 95 -11.50 -0.80 5.88
C ALA A 95 -12.83 -0.33 5.31
N GLU A 96 -13.61 0.45 6.07
CA GLU A 96 -14.85 1.08 5.60
C GLU A 96 -14.59 2.03 4.44
N ALA A 97 -13.58 2.91 4.52
CA ALA A 97 -13.20 3.81 3.44
C ALA A 97 -12.75 3.07 2.17
N ILE A 98 -12.00 1.96 2.32
CA ILE A 98 -11.63 1.08 1.20
C ILE A 98 -12.87 0.47 0.55
N GLN A 99 -13.80 -0.07 1.33
CA GLN A 99 -15.04 -0.68 0.82
C GLN A 99 -15.92 0.34 0.11
N HIS A 100 -16.05 1.55 0.66
CA HIS A 100 -16.82 2.63 0.06
C HIS A 100 -16.22 3.06 -1.28
N ALA A 101 -14.93 3.37 -1.33
CA ALA A 101 -14.25 3.74 -2.57
C ALA A 101 -14.39 2.66 -3.68
N ALA A 102 -14.31 1.38 -3.30
CA ALA A 102 -14.42 0.26 -4.21
C ALA A 102 -15.83 0.08 -4.83
N GLN A 103 -16.86 0.64 -4.21
CA GLN A 103 -18.24 0.62 -4.74
C GLN A 103 -18.49 1.74 -5.75
N GLU A 104 -17.79 2.86 -5.62
CA GLU A 104 -18.02 4.04 -6.45
C GLU A 104 -17.26 4.02 -7.77
N HIS A 105 -16.00 3.56 -7.77
CA HIS A 105 -15.10 3.66 -8.92
C HIS A 105 -14.19 2.45 -9.07
N PRO A 106 -13.65 2.19 -10.29
CA PRO A 106 -12.49 1.31 -10.43
C PRO A 106 -11.32 1.83 -9.58
N CYS A 107 -10.68 0.94 -8.80
CA CYS A 107 -9.65 1.34 -7.83
C CYS A 107 -8.39 0.47 -7.91
N ILE A 108 -7.25 1.11 -7.72
CA ILE A 108 -5.95 0.47 -7.49
C ILE A 108 -5.53 0.81 -6.06
N PHE A 109 -5.57 -0.18 -5.17
CA PHE A 109 -5.13 -0.04 -3.78
C PHE A 109 -3.71 -0.60 -3.62
N VAL A 110 -2.86 0.13 -2.92
CA VAL A 110 -1.47 -0.29 -2.66
C VAL A 110 -1.25 -0.51 -1.17
N GLY A 111 -1.22 -1.78 -0.76
CA GLY A 111 -1.09 -2.20 0.63
C GLY A 111 -2.37 -2.07 1.45
N ARG A 112 -2.23 -1.78 2.76
CA ARG A 112 -3.33 -1.53 3.72
C ARG A 112 -4.28 -2.71 3.92
N CYS A 113 -3.81 -3.93 3.66
CA CYS A 113 -4.65 -5.14 3.70
C CYS A 113 -5.90 -5.03 2.81
N ALA A 114 -5.85 -4.21 1.73
CA ALA A 114 -7.01 -4.02 0.85
C ALA A 114 -7.45 -5.33 0.18
N ASP A 115 -6.51 -6.23 -0.10
CA ASP A 115 -6.76 -7.58 -0.59
C ASP A 115 -7.62 -8.41 0.38
N TYR A 116 -7.40 -8.28 1.68
CA TYR A 116 -8.21 -8.93 2.72
C TYR A 116 -9.55 -8.21 2.91
N VAL A 117 -9.54 -6.89 2.98
CA VAL A 117 -10.77 -6.08 3.13
C VAL A 117 -11.74 -6.35 2.00
N LEU A 118 -11.24 -6.44 0.77
CA LEU A 118 -12.03 -6.62 -0.45
C LEU A 118 -12.11 -8.07 -0.94
N ARG A 119 -11.79 -9.07 -0.09
CA ARG A 119 -11.81 -10.49 -0.47
C ARG A 119 -13.18 -11.01 -0.93
N GLN A 120 -14.25 -10.35 -0.53
CA GLN A 120 -15.63 -10.64 -0.97
C GLN A 120 -16.09 -9.78 -2.14
N HIS A 121 -15.28 -8.84 -2.60
CA HIS A 121 -15.64 -8.00 -3.73
C HIS A 121 -15.65 -8.84 -5.03
N PRO A 122 -16.74 -8.87 -5.80
CA PRO A 122 -16.90 -9.83 -6.90
C PRO A 122 -15.90 -9.61 -8.05
N ARG A 123 -15.36 -8.42 -8.18
CA ARG A 123 -14.41 -8.05 -9.24
C ARG A 123 -13.09 -7.58 -8.64
N HIS A 124 -12.48 -8.37 -7.76
CA HIS A 124 -11.17 -8.08 -7.17
C HIS A 124 -10.05 -8.88 -7.81
N MET A 125 -8.86 -8.32 -7.78
CA MET A 125 -7.61 -8.94 -8.20
C MET A 125 -6.51 -8.57 -7.21
N ASN A 126 -5.81 -9.58 -6.67
CA ASN A 126 -4.70 -9.40 -5.74
C ASN A 126 -3.39 -9.70 -6.46
N VAL A 127 -2.46 -8.76 -6.41
CA VAL A 127 -1.13 -8.86 -7.03
C VAL A 127 -0.07 -8.65 -5.96
N PHE A 128 1.01 -9.40 -6.00
CA PHE A 128 2.18 -9.15 -5.17
C PHE A 128 3.40 -8.80 -6.03
N ILE A 129 4.07 -7.71 -5.69
CA ILE A 129 5.25 -7.22 -6.41
C ILE A 129 6.49 -7.44 -5.57
N THR A 130 7.43 -8.18 -6.13
CA THR A 130 8.76 -8.42 -5.58
C THR A 130 9.84 -7.92 -6.55
N ALA A 131 11.09 -7.90 -6.12
CA ALA A 131 12.27 -7.72 -6.95
C ALA A 131 13.49 -8.33 -6.24
N ASP A 132 14.56 -8.53 -6.97
CA ASP A 132 15.82 -9.02 -6.42
C ASP A 132 16.41 -8.00 -5.43
N PRO A 133 17.06 -8.45 -4.35
CA PRO A 133 17.56 -7.56 -3.30
C PRO A 133 18.45 -6.42 -3.82
N ALA A 134 19.33 -6.68 -4.77
CA ALA A 134 20.22 -5.68 -5.36
C ALA A 134 19.44 -4.55 -6.05
N ASP A 135 18.43 -4.87 -6.84
CA ASP A 135 17.60 -3.88 -7.53
C ASP A 135 16.74 -3.08 -6.56
N ARG A 136 16.28 -3.73 -5.50
CA ARG A 136 15.52 -3.08 -4.44
C ARG A 136 16.38 -2.06 -3.68
N ILE A 137 17.59 -2.45 -3.27
CA ILE A 137 18.57 -1.58 -2.61
C ILE A 137 18.89 -0.38 -3.50
N LYS A 138 19.20 -0.62 -4.78
CA LYS A 138 19.48 0.44 -5.75
C LYS A 138 18.34 1.46 -5.82
N ARG A 139 17.10 0.99 -6.00
CA ARG A 139 15.90 1.89 -6.05
C ARG A 139 15.67 2.63 -4.74
N ILE A 140 15.95 2.02 -3.59
CA ILE A 140 15.85 2.70 -2.29
C ILE A 140 16.90 3.80 -2.18
N CYS A 141 18.15 3.53 -2.56
CA CYS A 141 19.22 4.55 -2.60
C CYS A 141 18.82 5.74 -3.47
N GLU A 142 18.34 5.48 -4.69
CA GLU A 142 17.93 6.51 -5.64
C GLU A 142 16.76 7.35 -5.14
N ASN A 143 15.71 6.71 -4.59
CA ASN A 143 14.49 7.38 -4.16
C ASN A 143 14.63 8.13 -2.83
N MET A 144 15.49 7.67 -1.93
CA MET A 144 15.62 8.21 -0.58
C MET A 144 16.94 8.95 -0.35
N GLN A 145 17.87 8.91 -1.32
CA GLN A 145 19.19 9.55 -1.23
C GLN A 145 20.00 9.05 -0.02
N VAL A 146 19.98 7.74 0.22
CA VAL A 146 20.69 7.07 1.33
C VAL A 146 21.79 6.15 0.81
N SER A 147 22.71 5.74 1.70
CA SER A 147 23.74 4.75 1.39
C SER A 147 23.17 3.35 1.21
N GLU A 148 23.90 2.45 0.55
CA GLU A 148 23.51 1.05 0.38
C GLU A 148 23.24 0.34 1.71
N ALA A 149 24.11 0.56 2.71
CA ALA A 149 23.94 -0.04 4.03
C ALA A 149 22.65 0.43 4.73
N GLU A 150 22.31 1.70 4.60
CA GLU A 150 21.04 2.22 5.14
C GLU A 150 19.86 1.72 4.32
N ALA A 151 19.97 1.63 2.99
CA ALA A 151 18.94 1.09 2.12
C ALA A 151 18.63 -0.39 2.44
N GLU A 152 19.65 -1.22 2.71
CA GLU A 152 19.48 -2.62 3.11
C GLU A 152 18.73 -2.74 4.45
N LYS A 153 19.10 -1.90 5.41
CA LYS A 153 18.40 -1.83 6.70
C LYS A 153 16.95 -1.40 6.54
N LEU A 154 16.68 -0.34 5.76
CA LEU A 154 15.34 0.14 5.46
C LEU A 154 14.50 -0.93 4.74
N MET A 155 15.10 -1.63 3.78
CA MET A 155 14.46 -2.73 3.06
C MET A 155 13.97 -3.82 4.00
N THR A 156 14.86 -4.30 4.89
CA THR A 156 14.54 -5.37 5.84
C THR A 156 13.48 -4.94 6.86
N GLN A 157 13.66 -3.75 7.44
CA GLN A 157 12.71 -3.20 8.39
C GLN A 157 11.33 -2.97 7.76
N GLY A 158 11.30 -2.41 6.54
CA GLY A 158 10.07 -2.13 5.83
C GLY A 158 9.26 -3.36 5.51
N ASP A 159 9.90 -4.42 5.07
CA ASP A 159 9.23 -5.68 4.80
C ASP A 159 8.76 -6.37 6.09
N THR A 160 9.57 -6.34 7.15
CA THR A 160 9.19 -6.86 8.47
C THR A 160 7.94 -6.17 9.02
N HIS A 161 7.89 -4.83 8.94
CA HIS A 161 6.72 -4.08 9.40
C HIS A 161 5.46 -4.39 8.58
N ARG A 162 5.59 -4.49 7.25
CA ARG A 162 4.47 -4.84 6.37
C ARG A 162 3.95 -6.25 6.65
N ALA A 163 4.87 -7.20 6.82
CA ALA A 163 4.52 -8.56 7.16
C ALA A 163 3.82 -8.64 8.53
N ALA A 164 4.35 -7.97 9.56
CA ALA A 164 3.75 -7.93 10.88
C ALA A 164 2.34 -7.33 10.86
N TYR A 165 2.16 -6.19 10.18
CA TYR A 165 0.86 -5.55 10.04
C TYR A 165 -0.15 -6.44 9.31
N TYR A 166 0.24 -6.98 8.16
CA TYR A 166 -0.62 -7.85 7.36
C TYR A 166 -1.03 -9.11 8.11
N ASN A 167 -0.04 -9.83 8.68
CA ASN A 167 -0.28 -11.09 9.37
C ASN A 167 -1.16 -10.90 10.62
N PHE A 168 -1.04 -9.75 11.30
CA PHE A 168 -1.87 -9.44 12.46
C PHE A 168 -3.35 -9.25 12.09
N TYR A 169 -3.63 -8.44 11.05
CA TYR A 169 -5.02 -8.11 10.71
C TYR A 169 -5.71 -9.13 9.82
N THR A 170 -4.97 -9.97 9.11
CA THR A 170 -5.56 -10.88 8.12
C THR A 170 -5.52 -12.35 8.53
N ALA A 171 -4.77 -12.69 9.59
CA ALA A 171 -4.40 -14.07 9.95
C ALA A 171 -3.75 -14.85 8.77
N GLY A 172 -3.27 -14.13 7.74
CA GLY A 172 -2.61 -14.65 6.55
C GLY A 172 -1.09 -14.54 6.62
N HIS A 173 -0.44 -14.89 5.52
CA HIS A 173 1.00 -14.76 5.37
C HIS A 173 1.33 -13.76 4.25
N TRP A 174 1.89 -12.62 4.62
CA TRP A 174 2.30 -11.60 3.67
C TRP A 174 3.30 -12.13 2.64
N GLY A 175 3.05 -11.88 1.36
CA GLY A 175 3.89 -12.34 0.26
C GLY A 175 3.77 -13.82 -0.09
N ALA A 176 2.93 -14.59 0.60
CA ALA A 176 2.68 -15.98 0.23
C ALA A 176 1.93 -16.07 -1.11
N ALA A 177 2.50 -16.77 -2.08
CA ALA A 177 1.95 -16.85 -3.43
C ALA A 177 0.50 -17.35 -3.47
N SER A 178 0.08 -18.18 -2.53
CA SER A 178 -1.30 -18.68 -2.41
C SER A 178 -2.34 -17.60 -2.08
N THR A 179 -1.91 -16.44 -1.59
CA THR A 179 -2.80 -15.31 -1.24
C THR A 179 -3.12 -14.43 -2.44
N TYR A 180 -2.28 -14.48 -3.49
CA TYR A 180 -2.36 -13.56 -4.61
C TYR A 180 -2.73 -14.29 -5.91
N HIS A 181 -3.44 -13.60 -6.79
CA HIS A 181 -3.75 -14.10 -8.13
C HIS A 181 -2.53 -14.03 -9.08
N LEU A 182 -1.58 -13.13 -8.78
CA LEU A 182 -0.39 -12.90 -9.59
C LEU A 182 0.76 -12.41 -8.69
N CYS A 183 1.93 -13.03 -8.84
CA CYS A 183 3.17 -12.58 -8.20
C CYS A 183 4.18 -12.24 -9.28
N ILE A 184 4.76 -11.03 -9.24
CA ILE A 184 5.67 -10.54 -10.28
C ILE A 184 6.98 -10.10 -9.65
N ASN A 185 8.10 -10.57 -10.23
CA ASN A 185 9.44 -10.07 -9.94
C ASN A 185 9.81 -9.02 -10.98
N THR A 186 9.90 -7.74 -10.56
CA THR A 186 10.21 -6.63 -11.45
C THR A 186 11.68 -6.57 -11.88
N SER A 187 12.57 -7.34 -11.27
CA SER A 187 13.94 -7.47 -11.79
C SER A 187 13.98 -8.21 -13.13
N VAL A 188 12.97 -9.04 -13.41
CA VAL A 188 12.86 -9.81 -14.64
C VAL A 188 12.21 -9.02 -15.77
N CYS A 189 11.12 -8.30 -15.48
CA CYS A 189 10.29 -7.65 -16.53
C CYS A 189 10.30 -6.12 -16.50
N GLY A 190 10.94 -5.51 -15.52
CA GLY A 190 10.86 -4.06 -15.31
C GLY A 190 9.50 -3.60 -14.76
N ILE A 191 9.38 -2.29 -14.54
CA ILE A 191 8.13 -1.65 -14.05
C ILE A 191 7.07 -1.70 -15.14
N GLU A 192 7.42 -1.26 -16.35
CA GLU A 192 6.53 -1.19 -17.52
C GLU A 192 6.05 -2.58 -17.93
N GLY A 193 6.95 -3.57 -17.95
CA GLY A 193 6.59 -4.97 -18.24
C GLY A 193 5.62 -5.53 -17.19
N ALA A 194 5.81 -5.21 -15.92
CA ALA A 194 4.88 -5.60 -14.86
C ALA A 194 3.50 -4.98 -15.05
N VAL A 195 3.43 -3.70 -15.45
CA VAL A 195 2.15 -3.01 -15.77
C VAL A 195 1.42 -3.74 -16.90
N GLU A 196 2.10 -4.07 -18.01
CA GLU A 196 1.47 -4.76 -19.13
C GLU A 196 0.97 -6.17 -18.76
N ILE A 197 1.75 -6.93 -17.98
CA ILE A 197 1.34 -8.24 -17.48
C ILE A 197 0.06 -8.12 -16.62
N ILE A 198 0.02 -7.14 -15.73
CA ILE A 198 -1.14 -6.93 -14.84
C ILE A 198 -2.36 -6.50 -15.66
N LYS A 199 -2.20 -5.62 -16.65
CA LYS A 199 -3.28 -5.19 -17.54
C LYS A 199 -3.86 -6.37 -18.33
N ASP A 200 -3.01 -7.19 -18.94
CA ASP A 200 -3.47 -8.36 -19.70
C ASP A 200 -4.22 -9.36 -18.80
N PHE A 201 -3.71 -9.62 -17.59
CA PHE A 201 -4.39 -10.47 -16.63
C PHE A 201 -5.74 -9.87 -16.19
N ALA A 202 -5.79 -8.55 -15.93
CA ALA A 202 -7.02 -7.85 -15.56
C ALA A 202 -8.07 -7.89 -16.68
N ARG A 203 -7.65 -7.70 -17.95
CA ARG A 203 -8.52 -7.85 -19.12
C ARG A 203 -9.22 -9.20 -19.13
N ARG A 204 -8.45 -10.27 -18.98
CA ARG A 204 -8.97 -11.65 -18.98
C ARG A 204 -9.88 -11.89 -17.77
N LYS A 205 -9.45 -11.47 -16.57
CA LYS A 205 -10.20 -11.71 -15.33
C LYS A 205 -11.51 -10.93 -15.26
N PHE A 206 -11.53 -9.69 -15.74
CA PHE A 206 -12.68 -8.79 -15.60
C PHE A 206 -13.49 -8.61 -16.88
N GLY A 207 -13.03 -9.15 -18.03
CA GLY A 207 -13.66 -8.93 -19.32
C GLY A 207 -13.66 -7.47 -19.72
N LEU A 208 -12.47 -6.81 -19.63
CA LEU A 208 -12.29 -5.40 -20.00
C LEU A 208 -11.83 -5.30 -21.46
N GLU A 209 -12.38 -4.35 -22.17
CA GLU A 209 -11.86 -3.85 -23.44
C GLU A 209 -11.00 -2.63 -23.12
N LEU A 210 -9.67 -2.81 -23.10
CA LEU A 210 -8.68 -1.77 -22.79
C LEU A 210 -7.82 -1.49 -24.01
#